data_acdc6f0470d31c9fa3387936e3808786
#
_entry.id   acdc6f0470d31c9fa3387936e3808786
#
_cell.length_a   1.000
_cell.length_b   1.000
_cell.length_c   1.000
_cell.angle_alpha   90.00
_cell.angle_beta   90.00
_cell.angle_gamma   90.00
#
_symmetry.space_group_name_H-M   'P 1'
#
loop_
_entity.id
_entity.type
_entity.pdbx_description
1 polymer ?
#
loop_
_entity_poly.entity_id
_entity_poly.type
_entity_poly.pdbx_seq_one_letter_code
_entity_poly.pdbx_strand_id
1 'polypeptide(L)'
;MKLRYLFTLFLACYMLNVKGQSVDKDVLFTVDNEPVFASEFLRVYNKNLDLVQDESQKDVDEYLKLFTNYKLKLKEARSLDLHQKPSYKRELLSYKKQLAKNYITDSKVTDELVKEAYQRMSYELNANHILIKVDENAIPQDTIAAFIKITNLRDRTLKEGFEKVRLEVHNGQTVFGEKLGYFSGFSMVYKFESVAYNTKVGDVSKPFRTRFGYHIVNVLDKRQSRGERTVAHIMVIESKRDSLAEKPEVRIQDIYKKLNQGEAFESLAKQFSDDKNSASKGGMLKAFSGGQIRAKEFEDIAFNLEN
;
A
#
# COMPACT_ATOMS: atom_id res chain seq x y z
N MET A 1 77.18 -3.42 24.44
CA MET A 1 75.69 -3.44 24.53
C MET A 1 74.97 -2.37 23.70
N LYS A 2 75.58 -1.27 23.33
CA LYS A 2 74.98 -0.15 22.56
C LYS A 2 74.83 -0.40 21.05
N LEU A 3 75.61 -1.30 20.43
CA LEU A 3 75.61 -1.55 18.98
C LEU A 3 74.51 -2.49 18.54
N ARG A 4 73.97 -3.35 19.44
CA ARG A 4 72.84 -4.31 19.12
C ARG A 4 71.51 -3.60 19.00
N TYR A 5 71.30 -2.53 19.74
CA TYR A 5 70.04 -1.77 19.71
C TYR A 5 69.91 -0.88 18.47
N LEU A 6 71.07 -0.47 17.85
CA LEU A 6 71.05 0.33 16.65
C LEU A 6 70.60 -0.51 15.43
N PHE A 7 70.96 -1.80 15.38
CA PHE A 7 70.57 -2.71 14.30
C PHE A 7 69.10 -3.13 14.35
N THR A 8 68.56 -3.29 15.54
CA THR A 8 67.13 -3.60 15.72
C THR A 8 66.25 -2.38 15.40
N LEU A 9 66.71 -1.16 15.68
CA LEU A 9 65.96 0.06 15.33
C LEU A 9 65.95 0.30 13.81
N PHE A 10 67.04 -0.03 13.10
CA PHE A 10 67.14 0.12 11.65
C PHE A 10 66.27 -0.93 10.92
N LEU A 11 66.15 -2.14 11.44
CA LEU A 11 65.26 -3.19 10.89
C LEU A 11 63.78 -2.85 11.10
N ALA A 12 63.43 -2.23 12.23
CA ALA A 12 62.05 -1.79 12.53
C ALA A 12 61.62 -0.62 11.61
N CYS A 13 62.51 0.29 11.24
CA CYS A 13 62.20 1.38 10.29
C CYS A 13 62.03 0.90 8.85
N TYR A 14 62.65 -0.24 8.47
CA TYR A 14 62.49 -0.78 7.10
C TYR A 14 61.13 -1.52 6.90
N MET A 15 60.46 -1.96 7.98
CA MET A 15 59.16 -2.61 7.91
C MET A 15 57.96 -1.65 7.77
N LEU A 16 58.21 -0.32 7.90
CA LEU A 16 57.10 0.68 7.86
C LEU A 16 56.82 1.24 6.45
N ASN A 17 57.52 0.74 5.40
CA ASN A 17 57.30 1.20 4.02
C ASN A 17 56.62 0.18 3.11
N VAL A 18 55.86 -0.77 3.65
CA VAL A 18 54.90 -1.51 2.81
C VAL A 18 53.70 -0.60 2.54
N LYS A 19 53.84 0.27 1.54
CA LYS A 19 52.67 0.89 0.90
C LYS A 19 51.92 -0.24 0.23
N GLY A 20 50.83 -0.68 0.86
CA GLY A 20 49.84 -1.45 0.15
C GLY A 20 49.44 -0.63 -1.09
N GLN A 21 49.72 -1.14 -2.27
CA GLN A 21 49.19 -0.54 -3.50
C GLN A 21 47.68 -0.51 -3.38
N SER A 22 47.13 0.70 -3.26
CA SER A 22 45.66 0.86 -3.28
C SER A 22 45.19 0.62 -4.71
N VAL A 23 44.65 -0.55 -4.97
CA VAL A 23 43.99 -0.94 -6.24
C VAL A 23 42.89 0.07 -6.63
N ASP A 24 42.52 0.97 -5.72
CA ASP A 24 41.46 1.97 -5.90
C ASP A 24 41.74 3.02 -7.00
N LYS A 25 42.98 3.15 -7.49
CA LYS A 25 43.38 4.17 -8.50
C LYS A 25 43.90 3.57 -9.81
N ASP A 26 43.98 2.26 -9.93
CA ASP A 26 44.45 1.61 -11.14
C ASP A 26 43.34 1.63 -12.22
N VAL A 27 43.62 2.33 -13.32
CA VAL A 27 42.69 2.42 -14.46
C VAL A 27 42.78 1.12 -15.25
N LEU A 28 41.67 0.39 -15.33
CA LEU A 28 41.54 -0.86 -16.07
C LEU A 28 41.41 -0.61 -17.57
N PHE A 29 40.51 0.32 -17.94
CA PHE A 29 40.31 0.84 -19.30
C PHE A 29 39.61 2.19 -19.25
N THR A 30 39.44 2.84 -20.42
CA THR A 30 38.68 4.09 -20.54
C THR A 30 37.53 3.93 -21.52
N VAL A 31 36.42 4.64 -21.25
CA VAL A 31 35.29 4.79 -22.16
C VAL A 31 35.10 6.28 -22.41
N ASP A 32 35.33 6.73 -23.65
CA ASP A 32 35.30 8.16 -24.02
C ASP A 32 36.10 9.05 -23.03
N ASN A 33 37.34 8.69 -22.76
CA ASN A 33 38.24 9.35 -21.79
C ASN A 33 37.78 9.31 -20.31
N GLU A 34 36.67 8.68 -19.98
CA GLU A 34 36.30 8.42 -18.59
C GLU A 34 36.98 7.14 -18.09
N PRO A 35 37.79 7.21 -17.01
CA PRO A 35 38.49 6.04 -16.50
C PRO A 35 37.53 5.07 -15.81
N VAL A 36 37.72 3.79 -16.05
CA VAL A 36 37.07 2.69 -15.33
C VAL A 36 38.14 2.01 -14.48
N PHE A 37 37.94 1.99 -13.16
CA PHE A 37 38.95 1.52 -12.22
C PHE A 37 38.88 0.03 -11.98
N ALA A 38 40.00 -0.62 -11.75
CA ALA A 38 40.09 -2.03 -11.41
C ALA A 38 39.29 -2.37 -10.14
N SER A 39 39.26 -1.47 -9.17
CA SER A 39 38.46 -1.63 -7.95
C SER A 39 36.93 -1.74 -8.23
N GLU A 40 36.44 -1.00 -9.22
CA GLU A 40 35.02 -1.10 -9.62
C GLU A 40 34.72 -2.48 -10.23
N PHE A 41 35.59 -2.94 -11.14
CA PHE A 41 35.47 -4.26 -11.75
C PHE A 41 35.50 -5.38 -10.69
N LEU A 42 36.53 -5.38 -9.82
CA LEU A 42 36.69 -6.39 -8.79
C LEU A 42 35.49 -6.43 -7.82
N ARG A 43 34.96 -5.28 -7.45
CA ARG A 43 33.77 -5.23 -6.59
C ARG A 43 32.56 -5.89 -7.25
N VAL A 44 32.33 -5.65 -8.54
CA VAL A 44 31.19 -6.23 -9.27
C VAL A 44 31.43 -7.71 -9.55
N TYR A 45 32.65 -8.09 -9.94
CA TYR A 45 33.04 -9.46 -10.18
C TYR A 45 32.88 -10.33 -8.91
N ASN A 46 33.48 -9.92 -7.79
CA ASN A 46 33.39 -10.65 -6.52
C ASN A 46 31.94 -10.78 -6.02
N LYS A 47 31.13 -9.72 -6.18
CA LYS A 47 29.72 -9.77 -5.78
C LYS A 47 28.93 -10.79 -6.57
N ASN A 48 29.30 -11.05 -7.83
CA ASN A 48 28.57 -11.98 -8.69
C ASN A 48 29.13 -13.42 -8.63
N LEU A 49 30.35 -13.62 -8.13
CA LEU A 49 30.94 -14.95 -7.99
C LEU A 49 30.06 -15.93 -7.19
N ASP A 50 29.44 -15.45 -6.11
CA ASP A 50 28.58 -16.26 -5.25
C ASP A 50 27.23 -16.62 -5.91
N LEU A 51 26.85 -15.87 -6.96
CA LEU A 51 25.57 -16.06 -7.66
C LEU A 51 25.71 -17.00 -8.87
N VAL A 52 26.92 -17.24 -9.34
CA VAL A 52 27.20 -18.00 -10.56
C VAL A 52 27.47 -19.47 -10.20
N GLN A 53 26.64 -20.36 -10.72
CA GLN A 53 26.77 -21.82 -10.49
C GLN A 53 27.71 -22.51 -11.51
N ASP A 54 27.92 -21.89 -12.68
CA ASP A 54 28.75 -22.43 -13.76
C ASP A 54 30.19 -21.89 -13.67
N GLU A 55 31.16 -22.77 -13.50
CA GLU A 55 32.58 -22.40 -13.40
C GLU A 55 33.10 -21.62 -14.64
N SER A 56 32.56 -21.89 -15.84
CA SER A 56 32.93 -21.18 -17.06
C SER A 56 32.59 -19.69 -17.00
N GLN A 57 31.56 -19.33 -16.25
CA GLN A 57 31.14 -17.94 -16.05
C GLN A 57 31.95 -17.21 -14.96
N LYS A 58 32.84 -17.92 -14.27
CA LYS A 58 33.79 -17.36 -13.30
C LYS A 58 35.11 -16.94 -13.95
N ASP A 59 35.25 -17.16 -15.26
CA ASP A 59 36.44 -16.72 -16.00
C ASP A 59 36.53 -15.20 -15.99
N VAL A 60 37.68 -14.67 -15.53
CA VAL A 60 37.91 -13.23 -15.34
C VAL A 60 37.88 -12.50 -16.69
N ASP A 61 38.46 -13.10 -17.74
CA ASP A 61 38.57 -12.47 -19.06
C ASP A 61 37.20 -12.41 -19.75
N GLU A 62 36.41 -13.48 -19.65
CA GLU A 62 35.02 -13.47 -20.13
C GLU A 62 34.17 -12.46 -19.37
N TYR A 63 34.31 -12.40 -18.06
CA TYR A 63 33.59 -11.44 -17.26
C TYR A 63 34.01 -9.98 -17.55
N LEU A 64 35.29 -9.76 -17.83
CA LEU A 64 35.78 -8.43 -18.23
C LEU A 64 35.18 -7.96 -19.55
N LYS A 65 35.01 -8.86 -20.53
CA LYS A 65 34.30 -8.55 -21.79
C LYS A 65 32.84 -8.13 -21.51
N LEU A 66 32.13 -8.89 -20.67
CA LEU A 66 30.74 -8.55 -20.26
C LEU A 66 30.69 -7.20 -19.55
N PHE A 67 31.62 -6.94 -18.64
CA PHE A 67 31.69 -5.68 -17.89
C PHE A 67 32.01 -4.50 -18.82
N THR A 68 32.91 -4.65 -19.77
CA THR A 68 33.21 -3.64 -20.79
C THR A 68 31.96 -3.30 -21.61
N ASN A 69 31.26 -4.33 -22.11
CA ASN A 69 30.03 -4.14 -22.86
C ASN A 69 28.93 -3.46 -22.01
N TYR A 70 28.85 -3.76 -20.72
CA TYR A 70 27.96 -3.09 -19.80
C TYR A 70 28.28 -1.59 -19.67
N LYS A 71 29.56 -1.23 -19.52
CA LYS A 71 30.01 0.18 -19.43
C LYS A 71 29.70 0.96 -20.71
N LEU A 72 29.90 0.35 -21.88
CA LEU A 72 29.55 0.93 -23.18
C LEU A 72 28.03 1.17 -23.30
N LYS A 73 27.21 0.18 -22.93
CA LYS A 73 25.75 0.33 -22.93
C LYS A 73 25.27 1.43 -21.97
N LEU A 74 25.90 1.56 -20.80
CA LEU A 74 25.57 2.65 -19.87
C LEU A 74 25.90 4.02 -20.45
N LYS A 75 27.02 4.14 -21.13
CA LYS A 75 27.42 5.40 -21.77
C LYS A 75 26.44 5.78 -22.87
N GLU A 76 26.08 4.84 -23.74
CA GLU A 76 25.09 5.06 -24.79
C GLU A 76 23.71 5.42 -24.22
N ALA A 77 23.26 4.72 -23.21
CA ALA A 77 21.99 5.04 -22.55
C ALA A 77 21.95 6.45 -21.94
N ARG A 78 23.10 6.94 -21.45
CA ARG A 78 23.24 8.31 -20.94
C ARG A 78 23.25 9.34 -22.06
N SER A 79 23.96 9.07 -23.16
CA SER A 79 24.01 9.96 -24.35
C SER A 79 22.64 10.15 -24.98
N LEU A 80 21.78 9.12 -24.91
CA LEU A 80 20.38 9.14 -25.38
C LEU A 80 19.39 9.66 -24.33
N ASP A 81 19.86 10.19 -23.20
CA ASP A 81 19.01 10.69 -22.08
C ASP A 81 17.96 9.70 -21.58
N LEU A 82 18.19 8.38 -21.72
CA LEU A 82 17.22 7.35 -21.29
C LEU A 82 16.93 7.42 -19.79
N HIS A 83 17.92 7.82 -18.99
CA HIS A 83 17.80 8.00 -17.54
C HIS A 83 16.87 9.17 -17.14
N GLN A 84 16.55 10.09 -18.07
CA GLN A 84 15.62 11.20 -17.83
C GLN A 84 14.15 10.80 -18.10
N LYS A 85 13.92 9.69 -18.79
CA LYS A 85 12.57 9.24 -19.12
C LYS A 85 11.71 9.03 -17.86
N PRO A 86 10.44 9.49 -17.84
CA PRO A 86 9.56 9.31 -16.68
C PRO A 86 9.38 7.84 -16.27
N SER A 87 9.34 6.91 -17.24
CA SER A 87 9.26 5.47 -17.00
C SER A 87 10.46 4.95 -16.19
N TYR A 88 11.68 5.31 -16.62
CA TYR A 88 12.91 4.95 -15.91
C TYR A 88 12.92 5.50 -14.47
N LYS A 89 12.58 6.78 -14.30
CA LYS A 89 12.56 7.41 -12.97
C LYS A 89 11.56 6.75 -12.02
N ARG A 90 10.38 6.37 -12.52
CA ARG A 90 9.38 5.62 -11.74
C ARG A 90 9.90 4.24 -11.31
N GLU A 91 10.46 3.50 -12.26
CA GLU A 91 11.00 2.17 -12.01
C GLU A 91 12.16 2.20 -11.02
N LEU A 92 13.12 3.12 -11.21
CA LEU A 92 14.23 3.31 -10.29
C LEU A 92 13.75 3.66 -8.88
N LEU A 93 12.73 4.52 -8.76
CA LEU A 93 12.13 4.85 -7.46
C LEU A 93 11.47 3.64 -6.81
N SER A 94 10.82 2.78 -7.60
CA SER A 94 10.23 1.54 -7.12
C SER A 94 11.29 0.59 -6.53
N TYR A 95 12.37 0.35 -7.26
CA TYR A 95 13.49 -0.47 -6.78
C TYR A 95 14.14 0.12 -5.51
N LYS A 96 14.38 1.43 -5.48
CA LYS A 96 14.91 2.08 -4.27
C LYS A 96 14.01 1.87 -3.05
N LYS A 97 12.69 1.98 -3.23
CA LYS A 97 11.73 1.72 -2.14
C LYS A 97 11.73 0.26 -1.69
N GLN A 98 11.80 -0.68 -2.65
CA GLN A 98 11.86 -2.10 -2.32
C GLN A 98 13.12 -2.44 -1.51
N LEU A 99 14.28 -1.93 -1.92
CA LEU A 99 15.54 -2.13 -1.19
C LEU A 99 15.52 -1.48 0.20
N ALA A 100 14.94 -0.28 0.31
CA ALA A 100 14.86 0.44 1.58
C ALA A 100 13.84 -0.18 2.55
N LYS A 101 12.84 -0.93 2.07
CA LYS A 101 11.73 -1.43 2.87
C LYS A 101 12.19 -2.16 4.15
N ASN A 102 13.16 -3.05 4.02
CA ASN A 102 13.65 -3.85 5.14
C ASN A 102 14.43 -3.04 6.19
N TYR A 103 14.90 -1.84 5.83
CA TYR A 103 15.65 -0.96 6.72
C TYR A 103 14.78 0.09 7.41
N ILE A 104 13.64 0.46 6.80
CA ILE A 104 12.77 1.53 7.30
C ILE A 104 11.45 1.00 7.89
N THR A 105 11.14 -0.30 7.71
CA THR A 105 9.93 -0.90 8.27
C THR A 105 10.31 -1.68 9.53
N ASP A 106 9.93 -1.17 10.69
CA ASP A 106 9.91 -1.99 11.92
C ASP A 106 8.71 -2.92 11.84
N SER A 107 8.97 -4.23 11.75
CA SER A 107 7.93 -5.27 11.70
C SER A 107 7.52 -5.76 13.08
N LYS A 108 8.11 -5.20 14.14
CA LYS A 108 7.79 -5.62 15.51
C LYS A 108 6.42 -5.09 15.91
N VAL A 109 5.58 -5.99 16.39
CA VAL A 109 4.33 -5.62 17.07
C VAL A 109 4.73 -5.18 18.49
N THR A 110 4.42 -3.92 18.84
CA THR A 110 4.67 -3.38 20.17
C THR A 110 3.39 -3.35 20.98
N ASP A 111 3.50 -3.25 22.30
CA ASP A 111 2.34 -3.10 23.18
C ASP A 111 1.55 -1.84 22.87
N GLU A 112 2.21 -0.77 22.42
CA GLU A 112 1.57 0.46 21.96
C GLU A 112 0.69 0.22 20.72
N LEU A 113 1.18 -0.54 19.73
CA LEU A 113 0.40 -0.88 18.54
C LEU A 113 -0.80 -1.77 18.90
N VAL A 114 -0.64 -2.71 19.81
CA VAL A 114 -1.75 -3.55 20.30
C VAL A 114 -2.80 -2.68 21.00
N LYS A 115 -2.38 -1.76 21.86
CA LYS A 115 -3.26 -0.84 22.57
C LYS A 115 -3.99 0.11 21.59
N GLU A 116 -3.27 0.64 20.59
CA GLU A 116 -3.85 1.47 19.53
C GLU A 116 -4.91 0.69 18.72
N ALA A 117 -4.59 -0.54 18.32
CA ALA A 117 -5.51 -1.42 17.62
C ALA A 117 -6.79 -1.66 18.42
N TYR A 118 -6.65 -2.00 19.71
CA TYR A 118 -7.78 -2.20 20.62
C TYR A 118 -8.64 -0.95 20.73
N GLN A 119 -8.02 0.23 20.91
CA GLN A 119 -8.75 1.49 20.99
C GLN A 119 -9.52 1.79 19.69
N ARG A 120 -8.93 1.51 18.52
CA ARG A 120 -9.62 1.71 17.23
C ARG A 120 -10.77 0.74 17.04
N MET A 121 -10.61 -0.52 17.45
CA MET A 121 -11.69 -1.51 17.39
C MET A 121 -12.84 -1.22 18.36
N SER A 122 -12.57 -0.47 19.44
CA SER A 122 -13.60 -0.10 20.41
C SER A 122 -14.55 0.99 19.92
N TYR A 123 -14.27 1.63 18.77
CA TYR A 123 -15.07 2.71 18.22
C TYR A 123 -15.25 2.56 16.72
N GLU A 124 -16.42 2.99 16.23
CA GLU A 124 -16.72 3.18 14.80
C GLU A 124 -16.71 4.68 14.49
N LEU A 125 -16.08 5.05 13.37
CA LEU A 125 -16.09 6.41 12.84
C LEU A 125 -16.99 6.49 11.61
N ASN A 126 -17.82 7.53 11.53
CA ASN A 126 -18.50 7.92 10.31
C ASN A 126 -17.75 9.07 9.67
N ALA A 127 -17.31 8.88 8.43
CA ALA A 127 -16.51 9.89 7.76
C ALA A 127 -16.81 9.98 6.26
N ASN A 128 -16.49 11.18 5.71
CA ASN A 128 -16.38 11.42 4.28
C ASN A 128 -14.92 11.68 3.93
N HIS A 129 -14.51 11.42 2.70
CA HIS A 129 -13.18 11.79 2.26
C HIS A 129 -13.16 12.38 0.85
N ILE A 130 -12.08 13.09 0.55
CA ILE A 130 -11.67 13.44 -0.81
C ILE A 130 -10.29 12.88 -1.05
N LEU A 131 -10.11 12.13 -2.14
CA LEU A 131 -8.85 11.57 -2.61
C LEU A 131 -8.47 12.18 -3.95
N ILE A 132 -7.25 12.69 -4.06
CA ILE A 132 -6.58 12.92 -5.34
C ILE A 132 -5.71 11.71 -5.62
N LYS A 133 -6.09 10.92 -6.63
CA LYS A 133 -5.39 9.70 -7.01
C LYS A 133 -4.00 10.04 -7.56
N VAL A 134 -2.98 9.40 -7.01
CA VAL A 134 -1.59 9.50 -7.44
C VAL A 134 -0.95 8.14 -7.26
N ASP A 135 -0.26 7.68 -8.29
CA ASP A 135 0.47 6.41 -8.24
C ASP A 135 1.46 6.40 -7.06
N GLU A 136 1.61 5.26 -6.40
CA GLU A 136 2.54 5.12 -5.27
C GLU A 136 3.96 5.50 -5.66
N ASN A 137 4.35 5.18 -6.88
CA ASN A 137 5.67 5.43 -7.47
C ASN A 137 5.71 6.66 -8.40
N ALA A 138 4.73 7.57 -8.27
CA ALA A 138 4.69 8.80 -9.05
C ALA A 138 5.97 9.63 -8.87
N ILE A 139 6.40 10.30 -9.93
CA ILE A 139 7.54 11.21 -9.89
C ILE A 139 7.25 12.40 -8.95
N PRO A 140 8.29 13.06 -8.41
CA PRO A 140 8.10 14.17 -7.47
C PRO A 140 7.19 15.27 -7.96
N GLN A 141 7.24 15.60 -9.25
CA GLN A 141 6.43 16.66 -9.86
C GLN A 141 4.92 16.35 -9.76
N ASP A 142 4.49 15.14 -10.09
CA ASP A 142 3.09 14.71 -10.01
C ASP A 142 2.62 14.69 -8.54
N THR A 143 3.51 14.25 -7.66
CA THR A 143 3.29 14.21 -6.21
C THR A 143 3.05 15.60 -5.63
N ILE A 144 3.87 16.58 -6.03
CA ILE A 144 3.75 17.98 -5.58
C ILE A 144 2.45 18.60 -6.12
N ALA A 145 2.15 18.40 -7.40
CA ALA A 145 0.92 18.92 -8.01
C ALA A 145 -0.33 18.39 -7.31
N ALA A 146 -0.36 17.09 -6.99
CA ALA A 146 -1.48 16.50 -6.26
C ALA A 146 -1.58 17.02 -4.81
N PHE A 147 -0.45 17.25 -4.14
CA PHE A 147 -0.44 17.83 -2.80
C PHE A 147 -0.97 19.27 -2.78
N ILE A 148 -0.58 20.10 -3.73
CA ILE A 148 -1.10 21.45 -3.89
C ILE A 148 -2.61 21.40 -4.14
N LYS A 149 -3.06 20.53 -5.05
CA LYS A 149 -4.48 20.39 -5.37
C LYS A 149 -5.31 19.98 -4.15
N ILE A 150 -4.89 18.96 -3.38
CA ILE A 150 -5.64 18.53 -2.19
C ILE A 150 -5.64 19.60 -1.09
N THR A 151 -4.56 20.38 -0.95
CA THR A 151 -4.47 21.49 0.00
C THR A 151 -5.49 22.57 -0.36
N ASN A 152 -5.56 22.97 -1.62
CA ASN A 152 -6.55 23.94 -2.09
C ASN A 152 -7.99 23.42 -1.90
N LEU A 153 -8.23 22.12 -2.15
CA LEU A 153 -9.54 21.52 -1.89
C LEU A 153 -9.89 21.54 -0.40
N ARG A 154 -8.90 21.27 0.49
CA ARG A 154 -9.13 21.41 1.93
C ARG A 154 -9.56 22.81 2.32
N ASP A 155 -8.88 23.83 1.82
CA ASP A 155 -9.21 25.24 2.11
C ASP A 155 -10.61 25.60 1.61
N ARG A 156 -11.00 25.07 0.45
CA ARG A 156 -12.36 25.18 -0.05
C ARG A 156 -13.36 24.48 0.86
N THR A 157 -13.08 23.25 1.33
CA THR A 157 -13.99 22.52 2.24
C THR A 157 -14.24 23.26 3.53
N LEU A 158 -13.25 23.97 4.05
CA LEU A 158 -13.38 24.78 5.27
C LEU A 158 -14.23 26.04 5.07
N LYS A 159 -14.25 26.60 3.85
CA LYS A 159 -15.01 27.83 3.51
C LYS A 159 -16.41 27.55 2.99
N GLU A 160 -16.56 26.54 2.15
CA GLU A 160 -17.77 26.25 1.37
C GLU A 160 -18.58 25.07 1.93
N GLY A 161 -18.02 24.31 2.87
CA GLY A 161 -18.57 23.07 3.40
C GLY A 161 -18.04 21.82 2.66
N PHE A 162 -17.72 20.78 3.45
CA PHE A 162 -17.10 19.56 2.93
C PHE A 162 -18.00 18.83 1.91
N GLU A 163 -19.27 18.68 2.22
CA GLU A 163 -20.22 17.93 1.37
C GLU A 163 -20.39 18.57 0.00
N LYS A 164 -20.51 19.90 -0.07
CA LYS A 164 -20.62 20.64 -1.34
C LYS A 164 -19.40 20.39 -2.21
N VAL A 165 -18.19 20.61 -1.67
CA VAL A 165 -16.93 20.46 -2.42
C VAL A 165 -16.72 19.01 -2.83
N ARG A 166 -17.01 18.05 -1.94
CA ARG A 166 -16.91 16.62 -2.21
C ARG A 166 -17.73 16.20 -3.43
N LEU A 167 -18.98 16.62 -3.52
CA LEU A 167 -19.87 16.32 -4.63
C LEU A 167 -19.41 16.97 -5.94
N GLU A 168 -18.99 18.24 -5.87
CA GLU A 168 -18.55 19.01 -7.04
C GLU A 168 -17.30 18.42 -7.68
N VAL A 169 -16.31 17.98 -6.87
CA VAL A 169 -15.00 17.56 -7.39
C VAL A 169 -14.92 16.07 -7.74
N HIS A 170 -15.90 15.27 -7.33
CA HIS A 170 -15.93 13.84 -7.62
C HIS A 170 -16.07 13.59 -9.11
N ASN A 171 -15.06 12.93 -9.71
CA ASN A 171 -15.12 12.55 -11.13
C ASN A 171 -14.94 11.03 -11.37
N GLY A 172 -14.74 10.23 -10.31
CA GLY A 172 -14.60 8.79 -10.37
C GLY A 172 -13.35 8.26 -11.08
N GLN A 173 -12.42 9.14 -11.49
CA GLN A 173 -11.19 8.77 -12.22
C GLN A 173 -9.93 9.23 -11.52
N THR A 174 -9.80 10.52 -11.24
CA THR A 174 -8.63 11.14 -10.62
C THR A 174 -8.95 11.76 -9.27
N VAL A 175 -10.21 12.14 -9.04
CA VAL A 175 -10.71 12.71 -7.79
C VAL A 175 -11.90 11.90 -7.31
N PHE A 176 -11.78 11.37 -6.10
CA PHE A 176 -12.83 10.59 -5.46
C PHE A 176 -13.30 11.33 -4.22
N GLY A 177 -14.54 11.81 -4.25
CA GLY A 177 -15.23 12.38 -3.11
C GLY A 177 -16.31 11.40 -2.65
N GLU A 178 -16.09 10.65 -1.56
CA GLU A 178 -16.92 9.53 -1.17
C GLU A 178 -17.40 9.64 0.26
N LYS A 179 -18.61 9.11 0.51
CA LYS A 179 -19.13 8.83 1.84
C LYS A 179 -18.68 7.44 2.23
N LEU A 180 -17.90 7.33 3.29
CA LEU A 180 -17.40 6.04 3.76
C LEU A 180 -18.41 5.34 4.68
N GLY A 181 -19.32 6.12 5.28
CA GLY A 181 -20.20 5.61 6.34
C GLY A 181 -19.41 5.32 7.61
N TYR A 182 -19.98 4.45 8.47
CA TYR A 182 -19.27 3.96 9.65
C TYR A 182 -18.26 2.88 9.26
N PHE A 183 -17.10 2.92 9.90
CA PHE A 183 -16.06 1.89 9.80
C PHE A 183 -15.33 1.75 11.14
N SER A 184 -14.83 0.55 11.41
CA SER A 184 -14.02 0.22 12.58
C SER A 184 -12.54 0.10 12.22
N GLY A 185 -11.70 -0.17 13.21
CA GLY A 185 -10.27 -0.48 12.99
C GLY A 185 -10.09 -1.65 12.02
N PHE A 186 -9.00 -1.63 11.27
CA PHE A 186 -8.62 -2.58 10.21
C PHE A 186 -9.51 -2.60 8.96
N SER A 187 -10.42 -1.65 8.82
CA SER A 187 -11.26 -1.50 7.63
C SER A 187 -10.55 -0.74 6.50
N MET A 188 -9.61 0.14 6.85
CA MET A 188 -8.88 0.99 5.93
C MET A 188 -7.36 0.77 6.07
N VAL A 189 -6.57 1.38 5.16
CA VAL A 189 -5.11 1.34 5.31
C VAL A 189 -4.68 2.10 6.57
N TYR A 190 -3.68 1.58 7.29
CA TYR A 190 -3.23 2.09 8.58
C TYR A 190 -3.08 3.62 8.63
N LYS A 191 -2.43 4.21 7.62
CA LYS A 191 -2.22 5.67 7.57
C LYS A 191 -3.53 6.45 7.50
N PHE A 192 -4.53 5.95 6.76
CA PHE A 192 -5.84 6.57 6.69
C PHE A 192 -6.54 6.52 8.06
N GLU A 193 -6.59 5.36 8.68
CA GLU A 193 -7.16 5.18 10.02
C GLU A 193 -6.46 6.06 11.05
N SER A 194 -5.12 6.09 11.05
CA SER A 194 -4.35 6.92 11.97
C SER A 194 -4.77 8.39 11.90
N VAL A 195 -5.01 8.92 10.68
CA VAL A 195 -5.48 10.31 10.54
C VAL A 195 -6.94 10.44 10.95
N ALA A 196 -7.82 9.52 10.52
CA ALA A 196 -9.24 9.60 10.82
C ALA A 196 -9.51 9.53 12.33
N TYR A 197 -8.91 8.55 13.04
CA TYR A 197 -9.10 8.40 14.50
C TYR A 197 -8.50 9.55 15.33
N ASN A 198 -7.51 10.28 14.79
CA ASN A 198 -6.93 11.47 15.42
C ASN A 198 -7.58 12.78 14.98
N THR A 199 -8.55 12.77 14.06
CA THR A 199 -9.32 13.95 13.66
C THR A 199 -10.55 14.04 14.56
N LYS A 200 -10.83 15.22 15.10
CA LYS A 200 -12.02 15.44 15.95
C LYS A 200 -13.28 15.36 15.11
N VAL A 201 -14.38 14.93 15.75
CA VAL A 201 -15.70 14.96 15.13
C VAL A 201 -16.04 16.41 14.75
N GLY A 202 -16.50 16.60 13.53
CA GLY A 202 -16.79 17.88 12.90
C GLY A 202 -15.62 18.50 12.13
N ASP A 203 -14.39 18.06 12.38
CA ASP A 203 -13.20 18.65 11.76
C ASP A 203 -12.84 17.98 10.42
N VAL A 204 -12.04 18.72 9.63
CA VAL A 204 -11.38 18.22 8.40
C VAL A 204 -9.88 18.08 8.67
N SER A 205 -9.35 16.89 8.40
CA SER A 205 -7.93 16.61 8.58
C SER A 205 -7.00 17.49 7.75
N LYS A 206 -5.71 17.54 8.11
CA LYS A 206 -4.67 18.00 7.19
C LYS A 206 -4.53 17.02 6.02
N PRO A 207 -4.04 17.46 4.83
CA PRO A 207 -3.69 16.55 3.74
C PRO A 207 -2.68 15.48 4.19
N PHE A 208 -2.92 14.25 3.79
CA PHE A 208 -2.00 13.13 4.07
C PHE A 208 -1.95 12.17 2.87
N ARG A 209 -0.86 11.41 2.80
CA ARG A 209 -0.63 10.48 1.69
C ARG A 209 -0.80 9.03 2.12
N THR A 210 -1.45 8.23 1.25
CA THR A 210 -1.46 6.77 1.27
C THR A 210 -0.91 6.25 -0.08
N ARG A 211 -0.86 4.93 -0.25
CA ARG A 211 -0.51 4.32 -1.55
C ARG A 211 -1.47 4.69 -2.68
N PHE A 212 -2.68 5.14 -2.38
CA PHE A 212 -3.69 5.53 -3.38
C PHE A 212 -3.57 6.98 -3.84
N GLY A 213 -2.91 7.85 -3.06
CA GLY A 213 -2.78 9.27 -3.35
C GLY A 213 -2.88 10.14 -2.10
N TYR A 214 -3.27 11.40 -2.30
CA TYR A 214 -3.47 12.37 -1.22
C TYR A 214 -4.93 12.44 -0.81
N HIS A 215 -5.16 12.45 0.49
CA HIS A 215 -6.48 12.48 1.10
C HIS A 215 -6.65 13.67 2.03
N ILE A 216 -7.90 14.08 2.21
CA ILE A 216 -8.43 14.76 3.38
C ILE A 216 -9.66 14.00 3.86
N VAL A 217 -9.86 13.90 5.17
CA VAL A 217 -11.00 13.22 5.78
C VAL A 217 -11.78 14.21 6.67
N ASN A 218 -13.09 14.16 6.58
CA ASN A 218 -14.00 14.86 7.48
C ASN A 218 -14.70 13.81 8.34
N VAL A 219 -14.48 13.85 9.64
CA VAL A 219 -15.10 12.94 10.61
C VAL A 219 -16.44 13.54 11.03
N LEU A 220 -17.53 12.83 10.75
CA LEU A 220 -18.89 13.28 11.02
C LEU A 220 -19.38 12.84 12.39
N ASP A 221 -19.00 11.64 12.81
CA ASP A 221 -19.44 11.04 14.07
C ASP A 221 -18.45 9.98 14.56
N LYS A 222 -18.50 9.71 15.86
CA LYS A 222 -17.75 8.65 16.53
C LYS A 222 -18.67 7.96 17.55
N ARG A 223 -18.89 6.68 17.40
CA ARG A 223 -19.69 5.89 18.32
C ARG A 223 -18.95 4.69 18.86
N GLN A 224 -19.44 4.11 19.95
CA GLN A 224 -18.94 2.84 20.46
C GLN A 224 -19.17 1.74 19.43
N SER A 225 -18.18 0.85 19.26
CA SER A 225 -18.32 -0.28 18.34
C SER A 225 -19.49 -1.16 18.76
N ARG A 226 -20.29 -1.56 17.79
CA ARG A 226 -21.41 -2.50 17.98
C ARG A 226 -20.95 -3.96 18.06
N GLY A 227 -19.61 -4.19 17.93
CA GLY A 227 -19.02 -5.52 17.90
C GLY A 227 -19.24 -6.25 16.58
N GLU A 228 -19.30 -7.57 16.64
CA GLU A 228 -19.55 -8.43 15.47
C GLU A 228 -20.93 -9.05 15.54
N ARG A 229 -21.54 -9.23 14.37
CA ARG A 229 -22.82 -9.94 14.18
C ARG A 229 -22.66 -11.07 13.17
N THR A 230 -23.34 -12.18 13.44
CA THR A 230 -23.54 -13.27 12.49
C THR A 230 -25.04 -13.41 12.31
N VAL A 231 -25.52 -13.31 11.08
CA VAL A 231 -26.94 -13.43 10.76
C VAL A 231 -27.13 -14.36 9.57
N ALA A 232 -28.35 -14.87 9.41
CA ALA A 232 -28.77 -15.49 8.17
C ALA A 232 -29.75 -14.57 7.44
N HIS A 233 -29.72 -14.58 6.10
CA HIS A 233 -30.64 -13.79 5.29
C HIS A 233 -31.21 -14.56 4.11
N ILE A 234 -32.34 -14.11 3.61
CA ILE A 234 -32.91 -14.49 2.33
C ILE A 234 -32.96 -13.24 1.47
N MET A 235 -32.27 -13.25 0.33
CA MET A 235 -32.22 -12.14 -0.61
C MET A 235 -33.09 -12.46 -1.82
N VAL A 236 -33.91 -11.49 -2.22
CA VAL A 236 -34.70 -11.55 -3.45
C VAL A 236 -34.33 -10.36 -4.32
N ILE A 237 -33.91 -10.64 -5.55
CA ILE A 237 -33.40 -9.61 -6.51
C ILE A 237 -34.50 -9.31 -7.52
N GLU A 238 -34.62 -8.03 -7.90
CA GLU A 238 -35.47 -7.60 -9.00
C GLU A 238 -34.92 -8.12 -10.35
N SER A 239 -35.77 -8.85 -11.09
CA SER A 239 -35.42 -9.31 -12.42
C SER A 239 -35.56 -8.19 -13.45
N LYS A 240 -34.44 -7.66 -13.90
CA LYS A 240 -34.41 -6.66 -14.98
C LYS A 240 -34.62 -7.25 -16.37
N ARG A 241 -34.61 -8.58 -16.51
CA ARG A 241 -34.68 -9.29 -17.81
C ARG A 241 -36.07 -9.86 -18.08
N ASP A 242 -36.89 -10.04 -17.07
CA ASP A 242 -38.21 -10.62 -17.19
C ASP A 242 -39.24 -9.67 -16.56
N SER A 243 -39.95 -8.94 -17.43
CA SER A 243 -40.99 -8.00 -17.00
C SER A 243 -42.28 -8.71 -16.48
N LEU A 244 -42.37 -10.04 -16.66
CA LEU A 244 -43.46 -10.86 -16.15
C LEU A 244 -43.08 -11.56 -14.82
N ALA A 245 -41.81 -11.43 -14.37
CA ALA A 245 -41.38 -11.97 -13.11
C ALA A 245 -42.13 -11.33 -11.94
N GLU A 246 -42.47 -12.13 -10.97
CA GLU A 246 -43.13 -11.66 -9.74
C GLU A 246 -42.24 -10.63 -9.03
N LYS A 247 -42.86 -9.56 -8.53
CA LYS A 247 -42.13 -8.46 -7.85
C LYS A 247 -41.43 -8.98 -6.58
N PRO A 248 -40.21 -8.50 -6.30
CA PRO A 248 -39.44 -8.92 -5.10
C PRO A 248 -40.21 -8.78 -3.80
N GLU A 249 -41.04 -7.74 -3.69
CA GLU A 249 -41.90 -7.49 -2.49
C GLU A 249 -42.91 -8.60 -2.29
N VAL A 250 -43.52 -9.11 -3.35
CA VAL A 250 -44.49 -10.21 -3.28
C VAL A 250 -43.78 -11.50 -2.92
N ARG A 251 -42.66 -11.81 -3.61
CA ARG A 251 -41.86 -13.01 -3.33
C ARG A 251 -41.39 -13.06 -1.86
N ILE A 252 -40.87 -11.94 -1.33
CA ILE A 252 -40.40 -11.93 0.05
C ILE A 252 -41.53 -12.06 1.07
N GLN A 253 -42.71 -11.49 0.78
CA GLN A 253 -43.89 -11.64 1.62
C GLN A 253 -44.39 -13.09 1.66
N ASP A 254 -44.37 -13.81 0.55
CA ASP A 254 -44.78 -15.22 0.53
C ASP A 254 -43.76 -16.11 1.24
N ILE A 255 -42.45 -15.82 1.15
CA ILE A 255 -41.43 -16.49 1.95
C ILE A 255 -41.69 -16.23 3.44
N TYR A 256 -41.98 -14.98 3.81
CA TYR A 256 -42.28 -14.62 5.20
C TYR A 256 -43.54 -15.32 5.74
N LYS A 257 -44.60 -15.48 4.93
CA LYS A 257 -45.79 -16.26 5.31
C LYS A 257 -45.43 -17.72 5.59
N LYS A 258 -44.64 -18.36 4.73
CA LYS A 258 -44.16 -19.73 4.94
C LYS A 258 -43.36 -19.88 6.23
N LEU A 259 -42.48 -18.94 6.53
CA LEU A 259 -41.74 -18.89 7.78
C LEU A 259 -42.68 -18.83 8.99
N ASN A 260 -43.73 -17.99 8.95
CA ASN A 260 -44.73 -17.89 10.01
C ASN A 260 -45.62 -19.12 10.12
N GLN A 261 -45.68 -19.94 9.08
CA GLN A 261 -46.38 -21.25 9.10
C GLN A 261 -45.49 -22.37 9.67
N GLY A 262 -44.27 -22.07 10.07
CA GLY A 262 -43.33 -22.99 10.71
C GLY A 262 -42.33 -23.66 9.79
N GLU A 263 -42.23 -23.24 8.52
CA GLU A 263 -41.15 -23.72 7.65
C GLU A 263 -39.78 -23.21 8.16
N ALA A 264 -38.79 -24.09 8.14
CA ALA A 264 -37.44 -23.74 8.62
C ALA A 264 -36.77 -22.68 7.75
N PHE A 265 -36.23 -21.63 8.38
CA PHE A 265 -35.55 -20.54 7.69
C PHE A 265 -34.45 -21.04 6.75
N GLU A 266 -33.65 -22.02 7.20
CA GLU A 266 -32.59 -22.64 6.41
C GLU A 266 -33.11 -23.27 5.11
N SER A 267 -34.25 -23.96 5.16
CA SER A 267 -34.90 -24.58 4.00
C SER A 267 -35.39 -23.54 3.02
N LEU A 268 -36.07 -22.50 3.53
CA LEU A 268 -36.53 -21.37 2.73
C LEU A 268 -35.34 -20.60 2.07
N ALA A 269 -34.24 -20.39 2.79
CA ALA A 269 -33.07 -19.76 2.24
C ALA A 269 -32.46 -20.58 1.11
N LYS A 270 -32.33 -21.90 1.28
CA LYS A 270 -31.80 -22.81 0.24
C LYS A 270 -32.66 -22.79 -1.02
N GLN A 271 -34.01 -22.72 -0.85
CA GLN A 271 -34.93 -22.83 -1.96
C GLN A 271 -35.15 -21.49 -2.68
N PHE A 272 -35.27 -20.39 -1.95
CA PHE A 272 -35.77 -19.12 -2.48
C PHE A 272 -34.77 -17.99 -2.52
N SER A 273 -33.61 -18.08 -1.82
CA SER A 273 -32.63 -16.99 -1.81
C SER A 273 -31.91 -16.87 -3.15
N ASP A 274 -31.83 -15.64 -3.65
CA ASP A 274 -31.06 -15.28 -4.83
C ASP A 274 -29.57 -15.04 -4.50
N ASP A 275 -29.18 -14.91 -3.22
CA ASP A 275 -27.79 -14.92 -2.81
C ASP A 275 -27.23 -16.35 -2.80
N LYS A 276 -26.66 -16.77 -3.93
CA LYS A 276 -26.11 -18.11 -4.09
C LYS A 276 -24.93 -18.43 -3.18
N ASN A 277 -24.26 -17.41 -2.64
CA ASN A 277 -23.09 -17.61 -1.76
C ASN A 277 -23.50 -18.08 -0.36
N SER A 278 -24.66 -17.61 0.14
CA SER A 278 -25.18 -17.97 1.46
C SER A 278 -26.34 -18.98 1.40
N ALA A 279 -27.13 -19.02 0.31
CA ALA A 279 -28.28 -19.88 0.17
C ALA A 279 -28.01 -21.35 0.53
N SER A 280 -26.96 -21.95 0.00
CA SER A 280 -26.53 -23.34 0.26
C SER A 280 -26.20 -23.60 1.73
N LYS A 281 -25.88 -22.57 2.49
CA LYS A 281 -25.58 -22.58 3.94
C LYS A 281 -26.76 -22.09 4.79
N GLY A 282 -27.99 -22.21 4.28
CA GLY A 282 -29.18 -21.74 4.98
C GLY A 282 -29.29 -20.22 5.14
N GLY A 283 -28.64 -19.46 4.24
CA GLY A 283 -28.61 -18.00 4.28
C GLY A 283 -27.54 -17.41 5.21
N MET A 284 -26.73 -18.23 5.89
CA MET A 284 -25.76 -17.81 6.89
C MET A 284 -24.65 -16.96 6.26
N LEU A 285 -24.45 -15.77 6.79
CA LEU A 285 -23.36 -14.86 6.44
C LEU A 285 -22.15 -15.10 7.35
N LYS A 286 -20.98 -14.67 6.89
CA LYS A 286 -19.80 -14.56 7.77
C LYS A 286 -20.04 -13.45 8.80
N ALA A 287 -19.43 -13.59 9.99
CA ALA A 287 -19.42 -12.53 10.98
C ALA A 287 -18.88 -11.21 10.37
N PHE A 288 -19.52 -10.11 10.69
CA PHE A 288 -19.16 -8.78 10.23
C PHE A 288 -19.27 -7.74 11.33
N SER A 289 -18.43 -6.74 11.28
CA SER A 289 -18.44 -5.56 12.12
C SER A 289 -19.09 -4.38 11.40
N GLY A 290 -19.38 -3.30 12.14
CA GLY A 290 -19.96 -2.10 11.57
C GLY A 290 -19.15 -1.52 10.42
N GLY A 291 -19.83 -1.17 9.33
CA GLY A 291 -19.25 -0.62 8.10
C GLY A 291 -18.71 -1.64 7.10
N GLN A 292 -18.80 -2.94 7.39
CA GLN A 292 -18.34 -3.99 6.46
C GLN A 292 -19.41 -4.37 5.42
N ILE A 293 -20.68 -4.11 5.71
CA ILE A 293 -21.79 -4.36 4.80
C ILE A 293 -22.13 -3.07 4.04
N ARG A 294 -22.13 -3.13 2.70
CA ARG A 294 -22.44 -1.96 1.85
C ARG A 294 -23.88 -1.48 1.96
N ALA A 295 -24.83 -2.41 2.15
CA ALA A 295 -26.23 -2.09 2.35
C ALA A 295 -26.44 -1.66 3.79
N LYS A 296 -26.45 -0.34 4.02
CA LYS A 296 -26.52 0.25 5.37
C LYS A 296 -27.79 -0.13 6.11
N GLU A 297 -28.93 -0.13 5.42
CA GLU A 297 -30.24 -0.51 5.99
C GLU A 297 -30.21 -1.96 6.47
N PHE A 298 -29.60 -2.86 5.71
CA PHE A 298 -29.43 -4.25 6.12
C PHE A 298 -28.52 -4.35 7.36
N GLU A 299 -27.41 -3.64 7.36
CA GLU A 299 -26.48 -3.64 8.50
C GLU A 299 -27.16 -3.12 9.77
N ASP A 300 -27.88 -2.00 9.69
CA ASP A 300 -28.54 -1.41 10.85
C ASP A 300 -29.64 -2.35 11.40
N ILE A 301 -30.41 -3.03 10.54
CA ILE A 301 -31.38 -4.05 10.98
C ILE A 301 -30.63 -5.21 11.64
N ALA A 302 -29.59 -5.75 11.02
CA ALA A 302 -28.85 -6.88 11.56
C ALA A 302 -28.27 -6.63 12.97
N PHE A 303 -27.79 -5.41 13.23
CA PHE A 303 -27.30 -5.03 14.56
C PHE A 303 -28.41 -4.78 15.59
N ASN A 304 -29.63 -4.51 15.16
CA ASN A 304 -30.80 -4.28 16.02
C ASN A 304 -31.64 -5.53 16.27
N LEU A 305 -31.36 -6.63 15.58
CA LEU A 305 -32.06 -7.91 15.85
C LEU A 305 -31.70 -8.41 17.25
N GLU A 306 -32.72 -8.78 18.01
CA GLU A 306 -32.57 -9.53 19.27
C GLU A 306 -32.36 -11.02 18.95
N ASN A 307 -31.62 -11.73 19.83
CA ASN A 307 -31.37 -13.16 19.67
C ASN A 307 -32.58 -13.97 20.07
#